data_7fba1d0da96f90ae66a68127939c7e1e
#
_entry.id   7fba1d0da96f90ae66a68127939c7e1e
#
_cell.length_a   1.000
_cell.length_b   1.000
_cell.length_c   1.000
_cell.angle_alpha   90.00
_cell.angle_beta   90.00
_cell.angle_gamma   90.00
#
_symmetry.space_group_name_H-M   'P 1'
#
loop_
_entity.id
_entity.type
_entity.pdbx_description
1 polymer ?
#
loop_
_entity_poly.entity_id
_entity_poly.type
_entity_poly.pdbx_seq_one_letter_code
_entity_poly.pdbx_strand_id
1 'polypeptide(L)'
;MPTRRRGGPGPSGATNAEGERELLSSADVARTIARIAHEILEKTADSGAGVVLLGLPTRGVHLARRLAERVTAIDPSAAVSVGTLDPTLYRDDLRRQPTRALAETEIPPGGIDDVTVVLVDDVLMSGRTVRAALDALRDHGRPRAVQLAVLVDRGHRELPIRADYVGKNVPTNRAEDVAVSLVESDGVDGVAIR
;
A
#
# COMPACT_ATOMS: atom_id res chain seq x y z
N MET A 1 30.96 -41.07 10.61
CA MET A 1 30.92 -40.26 9.39
C MET A 1 29.51 -39.72 9.24
N PRO A 2 29.21 -38.39 9.48
CA PRO A 2 27.86 -37.83 9.25
C PRO A 2 27.76 -37.27 7.84
N THR A 3 26.73 -37.67 7.13
CA THR A 3 26.38 -37.25 5.78
C THR A 3 25.90 -35.81 5.76
N ARG A 4 26.59 -34.95 5.00
CA ARG A 4 26.18 -33.56 4.67
C ARG A 4 24.90 -33.60 3.84
N ARG A 5 23.79 -33.05 4.38
CA ARG A 5 22.61 -32.65 3.57
C ARG A 5 22.98 -31.39 2.78
N ARG A 6 22.97 -31.53 1.46
CA ARG A 6 23.05 -30.38 0.52
C ARG A 6 21.71 -29.66 0.59
N GLY A 7 21.73 -28.36 0.94
CA GLY A 7 20.61 -27.44 0.78
C GLY A 7 20.33 -27.26 -0.72
N GLY A 8 19.08 -27.46 -1.12
CA GLY A 8 18.61 -27.16 -2.46
C GLY A 8 18.57 -25.65 -2.71
N PRO A 9 18.74 -25.19 -3.96
CA PRO A 9 18.60 -23.78 -4.31
C PRO A 9 17.15 -23.34 -4.12
N GLY A 10 16.97 -22.21 -3.42
CA GLY A 10 15.67 -21.51 -3.35
C GLY A 10 15.24 -21.02 -4.75
N PRO A 11 13.95 -20.69 -4.97
CA PRO A 11 13.45 -20.30 -6.27
C PRO A 11 14.18 -19.04 -6.76
N SER A 12 14.98 -19.18 -7.82
CA SER A 12 15.61 -18.09 -8.53
C SER A 12 14.52 -17.34 -9.31
N GLY A 13 14.18 -16.13 -8.89
CA GLY A 13 13.37 -15.22 -9.70
C GLY A 13 14.06 -14.97 -11.05
N ALA A 14 13.31 -15.00 -12.14
CA ALA A 14 13.81 -14.68 -13.47
C ALA A 14 14.28 -13.22 -13.49
N THR A 15 15.54 -13.00 -13.91
CA THR A 15 16.11 -11.66 -14.10
C THR A 15 15.89 -11.27 -15.57
N ASN A 16 15.25 -10.12 -15.81
CA ASN A 16 15.08 -9.58 -17.15
C ASN A 16 16.40 -8.93 -17.64
N ALA A 17 16.51 -8.67 -18.97
CA ALA A 17 17.71 -8.19 -19.65
C ALA A 17 18.29 -6.86 -19.12
N GLU A 18 17.60 -6.15 -18.24
CA GLU A 18 17.99 -4.87 -17.62
C GLU A 18 18.41 -5.01 -16.15
N GLY A 19 18.62 -6.23 -15.63
CA GLY A 19 19.00 -6.45 -14.23
C GLY A 19 17.84 -6.36 -13.23
N GLU A 20 16.61 -6.21 -13.70
CA GLU A 20 15.42 -6.20 -12.86
C GLU A 20 15.03 -7.63 -12.43
N ARG A 21 14.73 -7.77 -11.13
CA ARG A 21 14.25 -9.03 -10.58
C ARG A 21 12.77 -8.92 -10.27
N GLU A 22 11.93 -9.66 -11.00
CA GLU A 22 10.50 -9.73 -10.72
C GLU A 22 10.24 -10.29 -9.32
N LEU A 23 9.39 -9.60 -8.55
CA LEU A 23 8.92 -10.00 -7.23
C LEU A 23 7.47 -10.47 -7.22
N LEU A 24 6.61 -9.79 -7.96
CA LEU A 24 5.20 -10.11 -8.14
C LEU A 24 4.85 -9.97 -9.62
N SER A 25 4.32 -11.03 -10.19
CA SER A 25 3.66 -10.99 -11.50
C SER A 25 2.29 -10.31 -11.40
N SER A 26 1.66 -10.02 -12.52
CA SER A 26 0.29 -9.47 -12.58
C SER A 26 -0.71 -10.35 -11.81
N ALA A 27 -0.62 -11.66 -11.96
CA ALA A 27 -1.46 -12.61 -11.23
C ALA A 27 -1.19 -12.57 -9.71
N ASP A 28 0.06 -12.37 -9.30
CA ASP A 28 0.42 -12.23 -7.88
C ASP A 28 -0.13 -10.94 -7.28
N VAL A 29 -0.07 -9.83 -8.01
CA VAL A 29 -0.66 -8.55 -7.60
C VAL A 29 -2.16 -8.71 -7.38
N ALA A 30 -2.88 -9.33 -8.33
CA ALA A 30 -4.32 -9.56 -8.22
C ALA A 30 -4.68 -10.43 -7.00
N ARG A 31 -3.94 -11.52 -6.76
CA ARG A 31 -4.13 -12.39 -5.58
C ARG A 31 -3.84 -11.67 -4.28
N THR A 32 -2.81 -10.84 -4.26
CA THR A 32 -2.41 -10.06 -3.10
C THR A 32 -3.48 -9.03 -2.72
N ILE A 33 -4.02 -8.30 -3.70
CA ILE A 33 -5.12 -7.35 -3.49
C ILE A 33 -6.36 -8.08 -2.95
N ALA A 34 -6.73 -9.23 -3.53
CA ALA A 34 -7.86 -10.01 -3.06
C ALA A 34 -7.70 -10.45 -1.59
N ARG A 35 -6.50 -10.89 -1.19
CA ARG A 35 -6.19 -11.27 0.19
C ARG A 35 -6.30 -10.08 1.15
N ILE A 36 -5.70 -8.94 0.80
CA ILE A 36 -5.78 -7.73 1.62
C ILE A 36 -7.23 -7.29 1.79
N ALA A 37 -8.06 -7.36 0.74
CA ALA A 37 -9.47 -7.03 0.81
C ALA A 37 -10.24 -7.91 1.82
N HIS A 38 -9.98 -9.23 1.84
CA HIS A 38 -10.53 -10.12 2.86
C HIS A 38 -10.07 -9.75 4.27
N GLU A 39 -8.78 -9.48 4.45
CA GLU A 39 -8.24 -9.08 5.76
C GLU A 39 -8.84 -7.76 6.27
N ILE A 40 -9.08 -6.79 5.37
CA ILE A 40 -9.77 -5.54 5.71
C ILE A 40 -11.19 -5.83 6.18
N LEU A 41 -11.96 -6.64 5.43
CA LEU A 41 -13.32 -7.03 5.82
C LEU A 41 -13.36 -7.69 7.19
N GLU A 42 -12.51 -8.69 7.42
CA GLU A 42 -12.46 -9.41 8.70
C GLU A 42 -12.16 -8.48 9.87
N LYS A 43 -11.13 -7.63 9.74
CA LYS A 43 -10.72 -6.73 10.82
C LYS A 43 -11.68 -5.57 11.07
N THR A 44 -12.51 -5.23 10.10
CA THR A 44 -13.45 -4.11 10.20
C THR A 44 -14.90 -4.53 10.36
N ALA A 45 -15.21 -5.83 10.33
CA ALA A 45 -16.55 -6.38 10.45
C ALA A 45 -17.31 -5.87 11.69
N ASP A 46 -16.63 -5.80 12.84
CA ASP A 46 -17.24 -5.37 14.11
C ASP A 46 -17.30 -3.83 14.27
N SER A 47 -16.81 -3.10 13.25
CA SER A 47 -16.69 -1.65 13.39
C SER A 47 -18.02 -0.89 13.34
N GLY A 48 -19.05 -1.46 12.73
CA GLY A 48 -20.40 -0.88 12.63
C GLY A 48 -20.52 0.44 11.84
N ALA A 49 -19.41 1.11 11.57
CA ALA A 49 -19.37 2.50 11.07
C ALA A 49 -18.83 2.63 9.63
N GLY A 50 -18.66 1.52 8.91
CA GLY A 50 -18.07 1.56 7.57
C GLY A 50 -16.55 1.80 7.55
N VAL A 51 -15.97 1.73 6.36
CA VAL A 51 -14.54 1.88 6.12
C VAL A 51 -14.31 2.88 4.98
N VAL A 52 -13.36 3.79 5.17
CA VAL A 52 -12.91 4.72 4.14
C VAL A 52 -11.49 4.32 3.72
N LEU A 53 -11.29 3.97 2.46
CA LEU A 53 -9.98 3.71 1.88
C LEU A 53 -9.44 5.00 1.26
N LEU A 54 -8.34 5.54 1.80
CA LEU A 54 -7.69 6.73 1.26
C LEU A 54 -6.38 6.35 0.57
N GLY A 55 -6.37 6.43 -0.75
CA GLY A 55 -5.18 6.17 -1.55
C GLY A 55 -4.19 7.33 -1.50
N LEU A 56 -2.91 7.03 -1.22
CA LEU A 56 -1.84 8.01 -1.32
C LEU A 56 -1.35 8.09 -2.77
N PRO A 57 -1.30 9.29 -3.37
CA PRO A 57 -0.84 9.43 -4.73
C PRO A 57 0.61 8.93 -4.93
N THR A 58 0.95 8.29 -6.08
CA THR A 58 0.11 8.06 -7.28
C THR A 58 -0.58 6.70 -7.23
N ARG A 59 0.16 5.62 -6.98
CA ARG A 59 -0.29 4.22 -7.14
C ARG A 59 -1.23 3.77 -6.02
N GLY A 60 -1.09 4.34 -4.81
CA GLY A 60 -1.99 4.06 -3.70
C GLY A 60 -3.46 4.38 -4.03
N VAL A 61 -3.73 5.37 -4.89
CA VAL A 61 -5.10 5.70 -5.33
C VAL A 61 -5.71 4.56 -6.15
N HIS A 62 -4.95 3.99 -7.09
CA HIS A 62 -5.43 2.86 -7.89
C HIS A 62 -5.61 1.61 -7.03
N LEU A 63 -4.67 1.36 -6.10
CA LEU A 63 -4.78 0.24 -5.16
C LEU A 63 -6.00 0.38 -4.25
N ALA A 64 -6.31 1.57 -3.75
CA ALA A 64 -7.49 1.82 -2.92
C ALA A 64 -8.79 1.52 -3.68
N ARG A 65 -8.90 1.94 -4.93
CA ARG A 65 -10.05 1.63 -5.80
C ARG A 65 -10.20 0.13 -6.02
N ARG A 66 -9.12 -0.57 -6.39
CA ARG A 66 -9.13 -2.02 -6.58
C ARG A 66 -9.48 -2.78 -5.30
N LEU A 67 -9.02 -2.31 -4.14
CA LEU A 67 -9.38 -2.90 -2.84
C LEU A 67 -10.87 -2.73 -2.56
N ALA A 68 -11.44 -1.55 -2.78
CA ALA A 68 -12.86 -1.30 -2.59
C ALA A 68 -13.73 -2.18 -3.51
N GLU A 69 -13.35 -2.29 -4.79
CA GLU A 69 -14.03 -3.17 -5.75
C GLU A 69 -14.01 -4.63 -5.27
N ARG A 70 -12.88 -5.10 -4.73
CA ARG A 70 -12.77 -6.45 -4.19
C ARG A 70 -13.58 -6.64 -2.92
N VAL A 71 -13.56 -5.66 -1.99
CA VAL A 71 -14.38 -5.68 -0.78
C VAL A 71 -15.86 -5.79 -1.16
N THR A 72 -16.35 -4.94 -2.06
CA THR A 72 -17.75 -4.95 -2.53
C THR A 72 -18.11 -6.25 -3.26
N ALA A 73 -17.16 -6.85 -4.00
CA ALA A 73 -17.38 -8.14 -4.67
C ALA A 73 -17.48 -9.31 -3.69
N ILE A 74 -16.79 -9.25 -2.54
CA ILE A 74 -16.83 -10.27 -1.48
C ILE A 74 -18.09 -10.08 -0.62
N ASP A 75 -18.36 -8.86 -0.20
CA ASP A 75 -19.55 -8.50 0.59
C ASP A 75 -20.21 -7.24 0.00
N PRO A 76 -21.27 -7.40 -0.80
CA PRO A 76 -22.02 -6.27 -1.35
C PRO A 76 -22.69 -5.39 -0.30
N SER A 77 -22.84 -5.84 0.94
CA SER A 77 -23.40 -5.06 2.04
C SER A 77 -22.36 -4.24 2.80
N ALA A 78 -21.07 -4.46 2.55
CA ALA A 78 -20.01 -3.73 3.22
C ALA A 78 -20.05 -2.23 2.88
N ALA A 79 -20.13 -1.39 3.90
CA ALA A 79 -20.08 0.06 3.73
C ALA A 79 -18.63 0.50 3.52
N VAL A 80 -18.15 0.47 2.27
CA VAL A 80 -16.82 0.93 1.88
C VAL A 80 -16.90 2.13 0.95
N SER A 81 -16.10 3.15 1.21
CA SER A 81 -15.93 4.32 0.34
C SER A 81 -14.46 4.58 0.05
N VAL A 82 -14.19 5.28 -1.04
CA VAL A 82 -12.81 5.53 -1.51
C VAL A 82 -12.58 7.02 -1.71
N GLY A 83 -11.41 7.46 -1.36
CA GLY A 83 -10.94 8.82 -1.61
C GLY A 83 -9.45 8.86 -1.90
N THR A 84 -8.93 10.06 -2.01
CA THR A 84 -7.51 10.37 -2.22
C THR A 84 -7.03 11.31 -1.13
N LEU A 85 -5.86 11.07 -0.58
CA LEU A 85 -5.21 11.98 0.37
C LEU A 85 -3.80 12.29 -0.13
N ASP A 86 -3.53 13.54 -0.50
CA ASP A 86 -2.18 13.97 -0.87
C ASP A 86 -1.43 14.52 0.35
N PRO A 87 -0.43 13.79 0.87
CA PRO A 87 0.35 14.23 2.03
C PRO A 87 1.49 15.18 1.66
N THR A 88 1.64 15.60 0.40
CA THR A 88 2.82 16.30 -0.11
C THR A 88 3.16 17.54 0.72
N LEU A 89 2.19 18.37 1.07
CA LEU A 89 2.42 19.60 1.85
C LEU A 89 2.84 19.36 3.31
N TYR A 90 2.64 18.15 3.83
CA TYR A 90 2.97 17.77 5.21
C TYR A 90 4.31 17.02 5.33
N ARG A 91 5.02 16.84 4.21
CA ARG A 91 6.31 16.17 4.19
C ARG A 91 7.42 17.06 4.70
N ASP A 92 8.25 16.55 5.57
CA ASP A 92 9.42 17.25 6.15
C ASP A 92 10.64 17.28 5.20
N ASP A 93 10.59 16.52 4.09
CA ASP A 93 11.66 16.42 3.08
C ASP A 93 11.37 17.18 1.76
N LEU A 94 10.32 18.01 1.70
CA LEU A 94 9.91 18.78 0.52
C LEU A 94 11.06 19.56 -0.14
N ARG A 95 11.98 20.09 0.67
CA ARG A 95 13.12 20.88 0.18
C ARG A 95 14.22 20.03 -0.45
N ARG A 96 14.18 18.71 -0.29
CA ARG A 96 15.24 17.76 -0.73
C ARG A 96 14.82 16.88 -1.90
N GLN A 97 13.55 16.85 -2.22
CA GLN A 97 13.03 16.04 -3.31
C GLN A 97 12.54 16.92 -4.48
N PRO A 98 12.62 16.44 -5.73
CA PRO A 98 12.06 17.17 -6.86
C PRO A 98 10.57 17.41 -6.60
N THR A 99 10.12 18.62 -6.91
CA THR A 99 8.75 19.08 -6.70
C THR A 99 7.80 18.19 -7.50
N ARG A 100 7.10 17.30 -6.82
CA ARG A 100 5.99 16.56 -7.41
C ARG A 100 4.80 17.52 -7.54
N ALA A 101 4.08 17.45 -8.66
CA ALA A 101 2.80 18.15 -8.78
C ALA A 101 1.86 17.68 -7.65
N LEU A 102 1.19 18.65 -7.01
CA LEU A 102 0.18 18.34 -6.00
C LEU A 102 -0.96 17.57 -6.65
N ALA A 103 -1.38 16.48 -6.02
CA ALA A 103 -2.61 15.80 -6.35
C ALA A 103 -3.76 16.41 -5.53
N GLU A 104 -4.98 16.24 -6.02
CA GLU A 104 -6.16 16.67 -5.30
C GLU A 104 -6.48 15.71 -4.16
N THR A 105 -6.71 16.24 -2.94
CA THR A 105 -7.27 15.47 -1.84
C THR A 105 -8.79 15.42 -2.02
N GLU A 106 -9.34 14.22 -2.11
CA GLU A 106 -10.77 13.95 -2.28
C GLU A 106 -11.25 13.06 -1.12
N ILE A 107 -11.96 13.66 -0.18
CA ILE A 107 -12.60 12.93 0.92
C ILE A 107 -14.02 12.54 0.48
N PRO A 108 -14.45 11.28 0.70
CA PRO A 108 -15.81 10.85 0.36
C PRO A 108 -16.88 11.71 1.02
N PRO A 109 -18.08 11.88 0.40
CA PRO A 109 -19.14 12.75 0.93
C PRO A 109 -19.57 12.47 2.36
N GLY A 110 -19.39 11.23 2.84
CA GLY A 110 -19.66 10.85 4.23
C GLY A 110 -18.62 11.35 5.24
N GLY A 111 -17.51 11.94 4.78
CA GLY A 111 -16.40 12.35 5.64
C GLY A 111 -15.61 11.17 6.20
N ILE A 112 -14.78 11.48 7.21
CA ILE A 112 -13.93 10.48 7.89
C ILE A 112 -14.16 10.44 9.41
N ASP A 113 -15.09 11.22 9.93
CA ASP A 113 -15.35 11.27 11.38
C ASP A 113 -15.95 9.94 11.88
N ASP A 114 -15.42 9.47 12.99
CA ASP A 114 -15.85 8.26 13.70
C ASP A 114 -15.86 6.94 12.90
N VAL A 115 -15.30 6.94 11.67
CA VAL A 115 -15.12 5.73 10.84
C VAL A 115 -13.70 5.19 10.93
N THR A 116 -13.49 3.97 10.46
CA THR A 116 -12.14 3.43 10.25
C THR A 116 -11.61 3.92 8.90
N VAL A 117 -10.48 4.63 8.91
CA VAL A 117 -9.74 4.99 7.70
C VAL A 117 -8.61 3.98 7.46
N VAL A 118 -8.50 3.47 6.25
CA VAL A 118 -7.34 2.69 5.81
C VAL A 118 -6.57 3.53 4.80
N LEU A 119 -5.37 3.98 5.18
CA LEU A 119 -4.42 4.58 4.25
C LEU A 119 -3.87 3.48 3.34
N VAL A 120 -3.83 3.73 2.04
CA VAL A 120 -3.37 2.75 1.04
C VAL A 120 -2.19 3.31 0.28
N ASP A 121 -1.06 2.59 0.28
CA ASP A 121 0.15 2.96 -0.46
C ASP A 121 0.73 1.75 -1.21
N ASP A 122 1.63 1.98 -2.14
CA ASP A 122 2.28 0.91 -2.90
C ASP A 122 3.47 0.32 -2.13
N VAL A 123 4.40 1.16 -1.64
CA VAL A 123 5.64 0.70 -0.98
C VAL A 123 5.87 1.40 0.35
N LEU A 124 5.93 0.63 1.41
CA LEU A 124 6.34 1.12 2.73
C LEU A 124 7.85 0.94 2.92
N MET A 125 8.56 2.05 3.12
CA MET A 125 9.99 2.08 3.43
C MET A 125 10.23 2.80 4.77
N SER A 126 10.59 4.07 4.75
CA SER A 126 10.97 4.86 5.94
C SER A 126 9.79 5.16 6.89
N GLY A 127 8.57 5.23 6.37
CA GLY A 127 7.37 5.66 7.08
C GLY A 127 7.09 7.16 7.00
N ARG A 128 7.95 7.97 6.35
CA ARG A 128 7.77 9.43 6.28
C ARG A 128 6.53 9.85 5.51
N THR A 129 6.19 9.17 4.42
CA THR A 129 4.94 9.41 3.68
C THR A 129 3.72 9.15 4.55
N VAL A 130 3.72 8.05 5.29
CA VAL A 130 2.61 7.70 6.19
C VAL A 130 2.47 8.71 7.33
N ARG A 131 3.58 9.16 7.93
CA ARG A 131 3.55 10.23 8.92
C ARG A 131 2.91 11.50 8.36
N ALA A 132 3.35 11.94 7.18
CA ALA A 132 2.77 13.10 6.51
C ALA A 132 1.26 12.91 6.23
N ALA A 133 0.84 11.71 5.84
CA ALA A 133 -0.57 11.38 5.65
C ALA A 133 -1.38 11.45 6.96
N LEU A 134 -0.81 10.99 8.08
CA LEU A 134 -1.44 11.13 9.40
C LEU A 134 -1.59 12.60 9.82
N ASP A 135 -0.59 13.43 9.52
CA ASP A 135 -0.67 14.87 9.77
C ASP A 135 -1.75 15.52 8.89
N ALA A 136 -1.81 15.17 7.60
CA ALA A 136 -2.81 15.67 6.66
C ALA A 136 -4.25 15.30 7.04
N LEU A 137 -4.48 14.07 7.56
CA LEU A 137 -5.82 13.64 7.98
C LEU A 137 -6.47 14.55 9.00
N ARG A 138 -5.69 15.19 9.86
CA ARG A 138 -6.21 16.08 10.93
C ARG A 138 -6.99 17.27 10.40
N ASP A 139 -6.72 17.70 9.18
CA ASP A 139 -7.41 18.82 8.54
C ASP A 139 -8.75 18.41 7.92
N HIS A 140 -9.01 17.10 7.81
CA HIS A 140 -10.19 16.56 7.14
C HIS A 140 -11.19 15.91 8.10
N GLY A 141 -10.83 15.69 9.36
CA GLY A 141 -11.71 15.08 10.35
C GLY A 141 -10.99 14.25 11.40
N ARG A 142 -11.78 13.54 12.22
CA ARG A 142 -11.30 12.70 13.31
C ARG A 142 -11.77 11.26 13.14
N PRO A 143 -11.03 10.42 12.40
CA PRO A 143 -11.36 9.01 12.28
C PRO A 143 -11.30 8.31 13.65
N ARG A 144 -12.15 7.31 13.83
CA ARG A 144 -12.12 6.43 15.03
C ARG A 144 -10.81 5.65 15.10
N ALA A 145 -10.33 5.17 13.98
CA ALA A 145 -9.07 4.46 13.83
C ALA A 145 -8.45 4.74 12.48
N VAL A 146 -7.12 4.73 12.41
CA VAL A 146 -6.36 4.79 11.16
C VAL A 146 -5.53 3.53 11.06
N GLN A 147 -5.66 2.83 9.94
CA GLN A 147 -4.91 1.63 9.59
C GLN A 147 -4.13 1.89 8.30
N LEU A 148 -3.15 1.06 8.02
CA LEU A 148 -2.28 1.18 6.85
C LEU A 148 -2.27 -0.13 6.05
N ALA A 149 -2.55 -0.04 4.76
CA ALA A 149 -2.41 -1.13 3.79
C ALA A 149 -1.32 -0.78 2.77
N VAL A 150 -0.41 -1.71 2.51
CA VAL A 150 0.65 -1.54 1.52
C VAL A 150 0.81 -2.78 0.67
N LEU A 151 1.08 -2.59 -0.63
CA LEU A 151 1.35 -3.72 -1.51
C LEU A 151 2.68 -4.39 -1.15
N VAL A 152 3.71 -3.59 -0.86
CA VAL A 152 5.04 -4.07 -0.49
C VAL A 152 5.55 -3.36 0.77
N ASP A 153 6.06 -4.13 1.71
CA ASP A 153 6.88 -3.64 2.80
C ASP A 153 8.33 -4.06 2.56
N ARG A 154 9.22 -3.08 2.29
CA ARG A 154 10.63 -3.33 2.00
C ARG A 154 11.58 -3.16 3.20
N GLY A 155 11.04 -2.87 4.38
CA GLY A 155 11.85 -2.57 5.56
C GLY A 155 12.44 -1.16 5.54
N HIS A 156 13.59 -0.97 6.20
CA HIS A 156 14.34 0.29 6.29
C HIS A 156 13.59 1.45 6.95
N ARG A 157 12.84 1.15 8.03
CA ARG A 157 12.11 2.16 8.79
C ARG A 157 13.04 3.21 9.40
N GLU A 158 12.60 4.46 9.31
CA GLU A 158 13.18 5.59 10.07
C GLU A 158 12.21 6.09 11.15
N LEU A 159 10.96 5.69 11.08
CA LEU A 159 9.91 5.99 12.03
C LEU A 159 9.26 4.69 12.52
N PRO A 160 8.70 4.64 13.76
CA PRO A 160 8.08 3.45 14.33
C PRO A 160 6.68 3.21 13.74
N ILE A 161 6.60 3.06 12.41
CA ILE A 161 5.38 2.83 11.65
C ILE A 161 5.37 1.41 11.12
N ARG A 162 4.24 0.73 11.29
CA ARG A 162 3.99 -0.61 10.78
C ARG A 162 2.65 -0.64 10.05
N ALA A 163 2.60 -1.36 8.93
CA ALA A 163 1.35 -1.57 8.23
C ALA A 163 0.51 -2.67 8.91
N ASP A 164 -0.81 -2.50 8.89
CA ASP A 164 -1.80 -3.45 9.37
C ASP A 164 -2.06 -4.56 8.36
N TYR A 165 -1.91 -4.21 7.07
CA TYR A 165 -2.12 -5.08 5.93
C TYR A 165 -0.91 -4.98 5.00
N VAL A 166 -0.20 -6.09 4.82
CA VAL A 166 1.00 -6.14 3.98
C VAL A 166 0.81 -7.16 2.87
N GLY A 167 0.92 -6.72 1.63
CA GLY A 167 0.87 -7.62 0.48
C GLY A 167 2.06 -8.57 0.46
N LYS A 168 3.27 -8.03 0.46
CA LYS A 168 4.49 -8.82 0.50
C LYS A 168 5.57 -8.12 1.31
N ASN A 169 6.18 -8.86 2.24
CA ASN A 169 7.41 -8.42 2.89
C ASN A 169 8.60 -8.78 2.00
N VAL A 170 9.40 -7.80 1.65
CA VAL A 170 10.56 -7.96 0.77
C VAL A 170 11.78 -7.36 1.45
N PRO A 171 12.64 -8.19 2.06
CA PRO A 171 13.91 -7.69 2.56
C PRO A 171 14.78 -7.23 1.39
N THR A 172 15.08 -5.93 1.35
CA THR A 172 15.92 -5.32 0.31
C THR A 172 17.20 -4.75 0.92
N ASN A 173 18.19 -4.48 0.06
CA ASN A 173 19.28 -3.60 0.42
C ASN A 173 18.80 -2.13 0.31
N ARG A 174 19.43 -1.20 1.04
CA ARG A 174 19.09 0.23 0.93
C ARG A 174 19.32 0.82 -0.47
N ALA A 175 20.29 0.27 -1.19
CA ALA A 175 20.63 0.70 -2.56
C ALA A 175 19.68 0.14 -3.63
N GLU A 176 18.95 -0.94 -3.33
CA GLU A 176 17.94 -1.49 -4.23
C GLU A 176 16.69 -0.61 -4.20
N ASP A 177 15.97 -0.53 -5.30
CA ASP A 177 14.67 0.12 -5.37
C ASP A 177 13.56 -0.90 -5.68
N VAL A 178 12.36 -0.67 -5.12
CA VAL A 178 11.18 -1.49 -5.39
C VAL A 178 10.27 -0.70 -6.31
N ALA A 179 10.18 -1.14 -7.56
CA ALA A 179 9.31 -0.55 -8.55
C ALA A 179 7.97 -1.30 -8.59
N VAL A 180 6.89 -0.59 -8.30
CA VAL A 180 5.53 -1.08 -8.50
C VAL A 180 5.02 -0.51 -9.82
N SER A 181 4.46 -1.37 -10.67
CA SER A 181 3.77 -0.98 -11.90
C SER A 181 2.30 -1.37 -11.77
N LEU A 182 1.40 -0.50 -12.21
CA LEU A 182 -0.03 -0.75 -12.26
C LEU A 182 -0.58 -0.40 -13.64
N VAL A 183 -1.52 -1.20 -14.13
CA VAL A 183 -2.05 -1.06 -15.50
C VAL A 183 -2.58 0.35 -15.78
N GLU A 184 -3.13 1.03 -14.78
CA GLU A 184 -3.70 2.38 -14.91
C GLU A 184 -2.64 3.46 -15.19
N SER A 185 -1.42 3.26 -14.72
CA SER A 185 -0.32 4.23 -14.86
C SER A 185 0.77 3.74 -15.81
N ASP A 186 1.03 2.43 -15.82
CA ASP A 186 2.23 1.83 -16.42
C ASP A 186 1.87 0.83 -17.54
N GLY A 187 0.56 0.55 -17.76
CA GLY A 187 0.07 -0.39 -18.79
C GLY A 187 0.22 -1.87 -18.43
N VAL A 188 0.84 -2.19 -17.30
CA VAL A 188 1.05 -3.55 -16.80
C VAL A 188 1.07 -3.57 -15.28
N ASP A 189 0.60 -4.66 -14.69
CA ASP A 189 0.74 -4.90 -13.25
C ASP A 189 2.00 -5.70 -12.97
N GLY A 190 2.75 -5.30 -11.96
CA GLY A 190 3.90 -6.03 -11.49
C GLY A 190 4.66 -5.33 -10.37
N VAL A 191 5.57 -6.07 -9.74
CA VAL A 191 6.54 -5.51 -8.79
C VAL A 191 7.90 -6.09 -9.10
N ALA A 192 8.92 -5.23 -9.17
CA ALA A 192 10.29 -5.63 -9.41
C ALA A 192 11.26 -4.92 -8.45
N ILE A 193 12.44 -5.51 -8.27
CA ILE A 193 13.62 -4.86 -7.68
C ILE A 193 14.55 -4.40 -8.80
N ARG A 194 15.04 -3.17 -8.68
CA ARG A 194 16.03 -2.52 -9.52
C ARG A 194 17.31 -2.23 -8.75
#